data_5c051765204cb98f243ba77ff215ab6b
#
_entry.id   5c051765204cb98f243ba77ff215ab6b
#
_cell.length_a   1.000
_cell.length_b   1.000
_cell.length_c   1.000
_cell.angle_alpha   90.00
_cell.angle_beta   90.00
_cell.angle_gamma   90.00
#
_symmetry.space_group_name_H-M   'P 1'
#
loop_
_entity.id
_entity.type
_entity.pdbx_description
1 polymer ?
#
loop_
_entity_poly.entity_id
_entity_poly.type
_entity_poly.pdbx_seq_one_letter_code
_entity_poly.pdbx_strand_id
1 'polypeptide(L)'
;VTVKEFMLSPNMPRFVRVGDKTSIAATITNLTGKALKGITKFVLFDPMTDKVISTQRQSFTVEAGKTVPVSFRFTVTDKQDMLGVRMIADGGTFSDGEQHLLPVLSDKEYITETLAMPIRGEETRTFSLDSLFNNNSRTATDRRLTVEFTGNPAWYAVQALPVLSQPRTDNATAWAAAYYANSLASYIANSQPRIKAVFDSWRMQGGKKETF
;
A
#
# COMPACT_ATOMS: atom_id res chain seq x y z
N VAL A 1 3.30 -23.12 29.38
CA VAL A 1 3.38 -21.66 29.16
C VAL A 1 4.66 -21.17 29.79
N THR A 2 5.59 -20.65 29.03
CA THR A 2 6.85 -20.09 29.56
C THR A 2 6.59 -18.63 29.91
N VAL A 3 6.84 -18.23 31.16
CA VAL A 3 6.73 -16.85 31.61
C VAL A 3 8.14 -16.29 31.70
N LYS A 4 8.37 -15.13 31.04
CA LYS A 4 9.64 -14.40 31.19
C LYS A 4 9.60 -13.57 32.49
N GLU A 5 10.69 -13.55 33.21
CA GLU A 5 10.82 -12.74 34.42
C GLU A 5 10.91 -11.24 34.16
N PHE A 6 11.38 -10.87 32.98
CA PHE A 6 11.42 -9.49 32.48
C PHE A 6 10.90 -9.46 31.06
N MET A 7 9.99 -8.54 30.77
CA MET A 7 9.25 -8.55 29.52
C MET A 7 8.96 -7.14 29.00
N LEU A 8 9.21 -6.92 27.71
CA LEU A 8 8.83 -5.73 26.98
C LEU A 8 7.68 -6.08 26.03
N SER A 9 6.55 -5.38 26.12
CA SER A 9 5.37 -5.61 25.30
C SER A 9 4.95 -4.33 24.57
N PRO A 10 5.35 -4.13 23.32
CA PRO A 10 4.91 -3.01 22.51
C PRO A 10 3.44 -3.10 22.12
N ASN A 11 2.74 -1.97 22.17
CA ASN A 11 1.39 -1.83 21.61
C ASN A 11 1.47 -1.30 20.19
N MET A 12 1.59 -2.21 19.23
CA MET A 12 1.78 -1.86 17.83
C MET A 12 0.47 -1.51 17.13
N PRO A 13 0.38 -0.36 16.42
CA PRO A 13 -0.72 -0.08 15.53
C PRO A 13 -0.66 -1.01 14.30
N ARG A 14 -1.79 -1.24 13.66
CA ARG A 14 -1.85 -2.06 12.45
C ARG A 14 -1.17 -1.42 11.25
N PHE A 15 -1.23 -0.09 11.16
CA PHE A 15 -0.62 0.73 10.11
C PHE A 15 -0.50 2.17 10.61
N VAL A 16 0.25 2.96 9.86
CA VAL A 16 0.32 4.43 9.98
C VAL A 16 0.15 5.05 8.60
N ARG A 17 -0.16 6.34 8.54
CA ARG A 17 -0.25 7.08 7.28
C ARG A 17 0.88 8.09 7.14
N VAL A 18 1.23 8.39 5.91
CA VAL A 18 2.17 9.47 5.59
C VAL A 18 1.70 10.76 6.26
N GLY A 19 2.61 11.49 6.90
CA GLY A 19 2.31 12.72 7.64
C GLY A 19 1.86 12.55 9.09
N ASP A 20 1.54 11.32 9.52
CA ASP A 20 1.12 11.07 10.90
C ASP A 20 2.21 11.45 11.90
N LYS A 21 1.79 12.15 12.94
CA LYS A 21 2.58 12.38 14.17
C LYS A 21 2.00 11.50 15.26
N THR A 22 2.64 10.38 15.51
CA THR A 22 2.12 9.33 16.40
C THR A 22 3.16 8.87 17.42
N SER A 23 2.76 7.94 18.27
CA SER A 23 3.65 7.32 19.23
C SER A 23 3.37 5.82 19.36
N ILE A 24 4.42 5.05 19.64
CA ILE A 24 4.29 3.66 20.04
C ILE A 24 4.60 3.59 21.54
N ALA A 25 3.61 3.12 22.29
CA ALA A 25 3.76 2.82 23.69
C ALA A 25 4.16 1.35 23.86
N ALA A 26 4.93 1.07 24.91
CA ALA A 26 5.22 -0.29 25.33
C ALA A 26 5.13 -0.38 26.86
N THR A 27 4.91 -1.57 27.37
CA THR A 27 4.95 -1.85 28.81
C THR A 27 6.17 -2.70 29.13
N ILE A 28 6.87 -2.34 30.22
CA ILE A 28 7.97 -3.11 30.74
C ILE A 28 7.47 -3.74 32.05
N THR A 29 7.42 -5.07 32.08
CA THR A 29 6.97 -5.85 33.24
C THR A 29 8.17 -6.53 33.89
N ASN A 30 8.29 -6.35 35.19
CA ASN A 30 9.32 -6.96 36.01
C ASN A 30 8.68 -7.94 37.00
N LEU A 31 8.86 -9.23 36.77
CA LEU A 31 8.38 -10.30 37.67
C LEU A 31 9.50 -10.82 38.59
N THR A 32 10.68 -10.20 38.57
CA THR A 32 11.78 -10.56 39.48
C THR A 32 11.50 -10.04 40.90
N GLY A 33 12.23 -10.57 41.85
CA GLY A 33 12.13 -10.14 43.25
C GLY A 33 12.83 -8.82 43.60
N LYS A 34 13.39 -8.08 42.63
CA LYS A 34 14.13 -6.82 42.82
C LYS A 34 13.72 -5.75 41.84
N ALA A 35 13.82 -4.49 42.24
CA ALA A 35 13.65 -3.36 41.32
C ALA A 35 14.75 -3.37 40.24
N LEU A 36 14.36 -3.08 39.00
CA LEU A 36 15.28 -2.98 37.89
C LEU A 36 15.28 -1.53 37.33
N LYS A 37 16.49 -1.07 36.99
CA LYS A 37 16.70 0.22 36.33
C LYS A 37 17.42 -0.05 35.02
N GLY A 38 17.01 0.67 33.98
CA GLY A 38 17.60 0.44 32.67
C GLY A 38 17.22 1.47 31.64
N ILE A 39 17.48 1.12 30.38
CA ILE A 39 17.23 1.97 29.22
C ILE A 39 16.42 1.18 28.22
N THR A 40 15.34 1.79 27.73
CA THR A 40 14.63 1.30 26.56
C THR A 40 15.13 2.03 25.30
N LYS A 41 15.51 1.27 24.29
CA LYS A 41 15.94 1.76 23.00
C LYS A 41 14.82 1.49 22.00
N PHE A 42 14.41 2.53 21.27
CA PHE A 42 13.47 2.47 20.17
C PHE A 42 14.21 2.82 18.88
N VAL A 43 14.10 1.96 17.87
CA VAL A 43 14.75 2.14 16.57
C VAL A 43 13.72 1.99 15.47
N LEU A 44 13.61 3.03 14.66
CA LEU A 44 12.94 2.96 13.35
C LEU A 44 14.01 2.66 12.30
N PHE A 45 13.74 1.72 11.43
CA PHE A 45 14.64 1.35 10.35
C PHE A 45 13.87 0.99 9.08
N ASP A 46 14.53 1.04 7.95
CA ASP A 46 14.02 0.54 6.69
C ASP A 46 14.20 -0.99 6.64
N PRO A 47 13.12 -1.78 6.61
CA PRO A 47 13.22 -3.23 6.66
C PRO A 47 13.83 -3.87 5.42
N MET A 48 13.91 -3.15 4.29
CA MET A 48 14.50 -3.65 3.05
C MET A 48 16.03 -3.53 3.05
N THR A 49 16.55 -2.51 3.74
CA THR A 49 18.00 -2.18 3.74
C THR A 49 18.64 -2.28 5.12
N ASP A 50 17.86 -2.53 6.17
CA ASP A 50 18.21 -2.46 7.60
C ASP A 50 18.82 -1.10 8.01
N LYS A 51 18.66 -0.08 7.17
CA LYS A 51 19.18 1.26 7.46
C LYS A 51 18.37 1.92 8.56
N VAL A 52 19.06 2.34 9.62
CA VAL A 52 18.44 3.07 10.73
C VAL A 52 17.98 4.46 10.28
N ILE A 53 16.70 4.74 10.50
CA ILE A 53 16.05 6.03 10.22
C ILE A 53 16.15 6.92 11.46
N SER A 54 15.83 6.37 12.63
CA SER A 54 15.83 7.12 13.88
C SER A 54 16.09 6.20 15.08
N THR A 55 16.72 6.73 16.10
CA THR A 55 16.94 6.04 17.38
C THR A 55 16.57 6.97 18.52
N GLN A 56 15.74 6.45 19.45
CA GLN A 56 15.39 7.15 20.68
C GLN A 56 15.71 6.25 21.89
N ARG A 57 15.95 6.86 23.02
CA ARG A 57 16.24 6.16 24.29
C ARG A 57 15.45 6.81 25.41
N GLN A 58 14.94 5.99 26.31
CA GLN A 58 14.24 6.42 27.51
C GLN A 58 14.68 5.55 28.68
N SER A 59 15.08 6.16 29.80
CA SER A 59 15.36 5.44 31.03
C SER A 59 14.07 4.98 31.69
N PHE A 60 14.13 3.85 32.39
CA PHE A 60 13.01 3.34 33.16
C PHE A 60 13.51 2.86 34.54
N THR A 61 12.60 2.84 35.49
CA THR A 61 12.74 2.13 36.75
C THR A 61 11.46 1.37 37.00
N VAL A 62 11.56 0.08 37.23
CA VAL A 62 10.39 -0.78 37.47
C VAL A 62 10.63 -1.60 38.74
N GLU A 63 9.73 -1.44 39.73
CA GLU A 63 9.77 -2.16 41.01
C GLU A 63 9.45 -3.65 40.79
N ALA A 64 9.82 -4.47 41.78
CA ALA A 64 9.52 -5.90 41.82
C ALA A 64 8.01 -6.16 41.67
N GLY A 65 7.62 -7.04 40.74
CA GLY A 65 6.23 -7.39 40.45
C GLY A 65 5.40 -6.26 39.83
N LYS A 66 6.03 -5.18 39.32
CA LYS A 66 5.34 -4.03 38.74
C LYS A 66 5.60 -3.91 37.25
N THR A 67 4.78 -3.04 36.63
CA THR A 67 4.85 -2.69 35.23
C THR A 67 4.92 -1.18 35.08
N VAL A 68 5.76 -0.70 34.15
CA VAL A 68 5.86 0.72 33.79
C VAL A 68 5.67 0.93 32.29
N PRO A 69 5.01 2.01 31.86
CA PRO A 69 4.88 2.36 30.46
C PRO A 69 6.11 3.16 30.00
N VAL A 70 6.45 2.98 28.72
CA VAL A 70 7.35 3.84 27.95
C VAL A 70 6.68 4.22 26.64
N SER A 71 7.03 5.38 26.06
CA SER A 71 6.39 5.83 24.81
C SER A 71 7.36 6.64 23.96
N PHE A 72 7.35 6.37 22.65
CA PHE A 72 8.26 6.98 21.69
C PHE A 72 7.46 7.64 20.57
N ARG A 73 7.65 8.95 20.37
CA ARG A 73 6.97 9.72 19.35
C ARG A 73 7.79 9.76 18.08
N PHE A 74 7.13 9.71 16.93
CA PHE A 74 7.77 9.86 15.63
C PHE A 74 6.81 10.46 14.61
N THR A 75 7.37 10.93 13.51
CA THR A 75 6.61 11.42 12.35
C THR A 75 6.86 10.47 11.18
N VAL A 76 5.78 10.10 10.49
CA VAL A 76 5.82 9.22 9.33
C VAL A 76 6.10 10.05 8.08
N THR A 77 7.06 9.61 7.29
CA THR A 77 7.41 10.25 6.00
C THR A 77 6.96 9.38 4.83
N ASP A 78 6.97 9.92 3.64
CA ASP A 78 6.64 9.28 2.36
C ASP A 78 7.79 8.47 1.73
N LYS A 79 8.89 8.29 2.47
CA LYS A 79 10.10 7.65 1.93
C LYS A 79 10.05 6.13 1.92
N GLN A 80 9.21 5.54 2.74
CA GLN A 80 9.10 4.09 2.90
C GLN A 80 7.62 3.68 2.94
N ASP A 81 7.29 2.59 2.25
CA ASP A 81 5.96 1.96 2.32
C ASP A 81 5.82 1.05 3.55
N MET A 82 6.94 0.79 4.22
CA MET A 82 7.00 -0.03 5.43
C MET A 82 8.12 0.45 6.34
N LEU A 83 7.84 0.51 7.63
CA LEU A 83 8.82 0.81 8.69
C LEU A 83 9.10 -0.45 9.50
N GLY A 84 10.37 -0.69 9.79
CA GLY A 84 10.78 -1.62 10.84
C GLY A 84 10.81 -0.89 12.18
N VAL A 85 10.21 -1.49 13.19
CA VAL A 85 10.22 -1.00 14.59
C VAL A 85 10.93 -2.03 15.43
N ARG A 86 12.03 -1.64 16.05
CA ARG A 86 12.77 -2.49 16.99
C ARG A 86 12.80 -1.80 18.35
N MET A 87 12.30 -2.47 19.37
CA MET A 87 12.33 -1.99 20.76
C MET A 87 13.11 -2.97 21.61
N ILE A 88 14.00 -2.46 22.46
CA ILE A 88 14.84 -3.25 23.35
C ILE A 88 14.81 -2.57 24.72
N ALA A 89 14.42 -3.31 25.75
CA ALA A 89 14.56 -2.89 27.13
C ALA A 89 15.75 -3.64 27.76
N ASP A 90 16.69 -2.88 28.24
CA ASP A 90 17.89 -3.41 28.92
C ASP A 90 17.87 -2.94 30.39
N GLY A 91 17.65 -3.88 31.31
CA GLY A 91 17.65 -3.68 32.73
C GLY A 91 18.97 -4.16 33.43
N GLY A 92 20.02 -4.32 32.63
CA GLY A 92 21.33 -4.79 33.09
C GLY A 92 21.42 -6.31 33.13
N THR A 93 20.88 -6.95 34.17
CA THR A 93 20.88 -8.42 34.29
C THR A 93 19.87 -9.10 33.39
N PHE A 94 18.79 -8.41 33.05
CA PHE A 94 17.71 -8.89 32.21
C PHE A 94 17.50 -7.95 31.01
N SER A 95 17.28 -8.51 29.87
CA SER A 95 16.91 -7.75 28.66
C SER A 95 15.83 -8.47 27.89
N ASP A 96 14.98 -7.69 27.21
CA ASP A 96 13.98 -8.21 26.28
C ASP A 96 13.80 -7.25 25.10
N GLY A 97 13.41 -7.77 23.97
CA GLY A 97 13.23 -6.94 22.80
C GLY A 97 12.32 -7.59 21.77
N GLU A 98 11.62 -6.74 21.04
CA GLU A 98 10.73 -7.13 19.97
C GLU A 98 11.00 -6.31 18.71
N GLN A 99 10.75 -6.93 17.58
CA GLN A 99 10.83 -6.31 16.27
C GLN A 99 9.53 -6.56 15.51
N HIS A 100 8.99 -5.48 14.93
CA HIS A 100 7.75 -5.50 14.18
C HIS A 100 7.89 -4.76 12.85
N LEU A 101 7.05 -5.14 11.89
CA LEU A 101 6.87 -4.41 10.65
C LEU A 101 5.60 -3.56 10.75
N LEU A 102 5.69 -2.30 10.35
CA LEU A 102 4.62 -1.32 10.43
C LEU A 102 4.36 -0.77 9.04
N PRO A 103 3.24 -1.16 8.39
CA PRO A 103 2.86 -0.64 7.08
C PRO A 103 2.61 0.87 7.11
N VAL A 104 3.10 1.56 6.10
CA VAL A 104 2.86 2.99 5.87
C VAL A 104 1.91 3.13 4.69
N LEU A 105 0.74 3.66 4.95
CA LEU A 105 -0.27 3.92 3.92
C LEU A 105 -0.16 5.35 3.43
N SER A 106 -0.45 5.54 2.14
CA SER A 106 -0.58 6.88 1.58
C SER A 106 -1.67 7.68 2.28
N ASP A 107 -1.48 8.98 2.41
CA ASP A 107 -2.50 9.96 2.81
C ASP A 107 -3.34 10.43 1.61
N LYS A 108 -3.00 9.95 0.40
CA LYS A 108 -3.66 10.31 -0.86
C LYS A 108 -4.38 9.11 -1.44
N GLU A 109 -5.50 9.38 -2.10
CA GLU A 109 -6.28 8.41 -2.83
C GLU A 109 -6.41 8.85 -4.29
N TYR A 110 -6.30 7.89 -5.23
CA TYR A 110 -6.55 8.15 -6.63
C TYR A 110 -8.05 8.20 -6.88
N ILE A 111 -8.51 9.35 -7.39
CA ILE A 111 -9.88 9.51 -7.86
C ILE A 111 -9.86 9.40 -9.37
N THR A 112 -10.51 8.37 -9.91
CA THR A 112 -10.67 8.18 -11.35
C THR A 112 -12.09 8.57 -11.76
N GLU A 113 -12.19 9.51 -12.68
CA GLU A 113 -13.45 9.89 -13.30
C GLU A 113 -13.42 9.53 -14.77
N THR A 114 -14.53 9.01 -15.28
CA THR A 114 -14.67 8.58 -16.66
C THR A 114 -15.81 9.35 -17.31
N LEU A 115 -15.55 9.98 -18.44
CA LEU A 115 -16.56 10.65 -19.25
C LEU A 115 -16.65 9.98 -20.61
N ALA A 116 -17.80 9.38 -20.90
CA ALA A 116 -18.07 8.88 -22.25
C ALA A 116 -18.31 10.06 -23.21
N MET A 117 -17.59 10.08 -24.33
CA MET A 117 -17.68 11.14 -25.35
C MET A 117 -18.17 10.58 -26.68
N PRO A 118 -19.46 10.16 -26.79
CA PRO A 118 -19.98 9.59 -28.00
C PRO A 118 -20.16 10.67 -29.10
N ILE A 119 -19.59 10.42 -30.25
CA ILE A 119 -19.76 11.24 -31.48
C ILE A 119 -20.31 10.33 -32.58
N ARG A 120 -21.36 10.76 -33.26
CA ARG A 120 -22.00 10.00 -34.33
C ARG A 120 -22.03 10.81 -35.63
N GLY A 121 -21.40 10.26 -36.66
CA GLY A 121 -21.33 10.95 -37.96
C GLY A 121 -20.49 12.22 -37.93
N GLU A 122 -20.84 13.20 -38.74
CA GLU A 122 -20.16 14.50 -38.86
C GLU A 122 -20.77 15.50 -37.89
N GLU A 123 -20.45 15.37 -36.59
CA GLU A 123 -20.90 16.31 -35.57
C GLU A 123 -19.72 16.83 -34.73
N THR A 124 -19.89 18.03 -34.17
CA THR A 124 -18.97 18.61 -33.20
C THR A 124 -19.66 18.68 -31.86
N ARG A 125 -19.04 18.11 -30.82
CA ARG A 125 -19.52 18.18 -29.42
C ARG A 125 -18.44 18.70 -28.53
N THR A 126 -18.85 19.48 -27.55
CA THR A 126 -17.96 19.94 -26.46
C THR A 126 -18.27 19.13 -25.20
N PHE A 127 -17.24 18.62 -24.58
CA PHE A 127 -17.31 17.88 -23.32
C PHE A 127 -16.49 18.63 -22.27
N SER A 128 -16.95 18.61 -21.02
CA SER A 128 -16.25 19.25 -19.90
C SER A 128 -16.02 18.25 -18.78
N LEU A 129 -14.82 18.26 -18.22
CA LEU A 129 -14.40 17.53 -17.02
C LEU A 129 -14.10 18.54 -15.91
N ASP A 130 -15.15 19.17 -15.39
CA ASP A 130 -15.01 20.26 -14.41
C ASP A 130 -14.36 19.80 -13.11
N SER A 131 -14.62 18.59 -12.68
CA SER A 131 -13.98 17.99 -11.51
C SER A 131 -12.45 17.85 -11.65
N LEU A 132 -11.95 17.63 -12.86
CA LEU A 132 -10.51 17.55 -13.11
C LEU A 132 -9.87 18.94 -13.26
N PHE A 133 -10.53 19.85 -14.00
CA PHE A 133 -9.93 21.14 -14.38
C PHE A 133 -10.27 22.26 -13.41
N ASN A 134 -11.51 22.28 -12.88
CA ASN A 134 -12.04 23.34 -12.00
C ASN A 134 -12.15 22.88 -10.53
N ASN A 135 -11.44 21.84 -10.15
CA ASN A 135 -11.43 21.36 -8.80
C ASN A 135 -10.69 22.32 -7.86
N ASN A 136 -11.41 22.87 -6.88
CA ASN A 136 -10.88 23.79 -5.88
C ASN A 136 -10.22 23.06 -4.68
N SER A 137 -9.98 21.76 -4.76
CA SER A 137 -9.30 21.02 -3.72
C SER A 137 -7.87 21.53 -3.51
N ARG A 138 -7.55 21.88 -2.26
CA ARG A 138 -6.20 22.31 -1.87
C ARG A 138 -5.20 21.16 -1.78
N THR A 139 -5.70 19.92 -1.75
CA THR A 139 -4.91 18.71 -1.55
C THR A 139 -4.76 17.86 -2.79
N ALA A 140 -5.51 18.15 -3.86
CA ALA A 140 -5.39 17.43 -5.13
C ALA A 140 -4.07 17.78 -5.83
N THR A 141 -3.28 16.75 -6.12
CA THR A 141 -2.00 16.84 -6.86
C THR A 141 -2.01 15.83 -8.00
N ASP A 142 -1.01 15.91 -8.88
CA ASP A 142 -0.73 14.87 -9.88
C ASP A 142 -1.93 14.54 -10.80
N ARG A 143 -2.53 15.59 -11.35
CA ARG A 143 -3.66 15.45 -12.28
C ARG A 143 -3.21 14.86 -13.60
N ARG A 144 -3.95 13.87 -14.10
CA ARG A 144 -3.71 13.23 -15.38
C ARG A 144 -5.01 13.16 -16.17
N LEU A 145 -4.96 13.57 -17.43
CA LEU A 145 -6.04 13.35 -18.40
C LEU A 145 -5.57 12.32 -19.42
N THR A 146 -6.35 11.28 -19.61
CA THR A 146 -6.17 10.31 -20.68
C THR A 146 -7.40 10.38 -21.59
N VAL A 147 -7.18 10.61 -22.86
CA VAL A 147 -8.24 10.60 -23.89
C VAL A 147 -8.03 9.40 -24.78
N GLU A 148 -9.01 8.52 -24.83
CA GLU A 148 -9.01 7.35 -25.69
C GLU A 148 -9.98 7.57 -26.84
N PHE A 149 -9.52 7.41 -28.08
CA PHE A 149 -10.33 7.52 -29.28
C PHE A 149 -10.44 6.17 -29.97
N THR A 150 -11.66 5.76 -30.25
CA THR A 150 -11.95 4.51 -30.96
C THR A 150 -12.94 4.76 -32.08
N GLY A 151 -12.47 4.65 -33.31
CA GLY A 151 -13.30 4.83 -34.49
C GLY A 151 -14.27 3.67 -34.79
N ASN A 152 -14.01 2.49 -34.21
CA ASN A 152 -14.86 1.32 -34.37
C ASN A 152 -15.30 0.80 -32.97
N PRO A 153 -16.62 0.80 -32.67
CA PRO A 153 -17.14 0.35 -31.38
C PRO A 153 -16.74 -1.09 -31.00
N ALA A 154 -16.46 -1.96 -31.97
CA ALA A 154 -16.01 -3.32 -31.70
C ALA A 154 -14.68 -3.36 -30.92
N TRP A 155 -13.83 -2.35 -31.04
CA TRP A 155 -12.59 -2.26 -30.28
C TRP A 155 -12.81 -2.04 -28.79
N TYR A 156 -13.90 -1.41 -28.37
CA TYR A 156 -14.24 -1.33 -26.94
C TYR A 156 -14.49 -2.71 -26.34
N ALA A 157 -15.14 -3.60 -27.09
CA ALA A 157 -15.33 -4.98 -26.65
C ALA A 157 -13.98 -5.69 -26.51
N VAL A 158 -13.06 -5.48 -27.46
CA VAL A 158 -11.72 -6.07 -27.41
C VAL A 158 -10.92 -5.53 -26.22
N GLN A 159 -10.97 -4.23 -25.97
CA GLN A 159 -10.29 -3.60 -24.83
C GLN A 159 -10.85 -4.04 -23.47
N ALA A 160 -12.12 -4.44 -23.41
CA ALA A 160 -12.72 -4.98 -22.18
C ALA A 160 -12.27 -6.42 -21.86
N LEU A 161 -11.78 -7.18 -22.84
CA LEU A 161 -11.41 -8.58 -22.65
C LEU A 161 -10.36 -8.82 -21.55
N PRO A 162 -9.27 -8.02 -21.41
CA PRO A 162 -8.32 -8.20 -20.34
C PRO A 162 -8.93 -8.10 -18.94
N VAL A 163 -9.87 -7.17 -18.75
CA VAL A 163 -10.59 -7.02 -17.48
C VAL A 163 -11.53 -8.18 -17.21
N LEU A 164 -12.20 -8.67 -18.24
CA LEU A 164 -13.11 -9.81 -18.16
C LEU A 164 -12.38 -11.14 -18.04
N SER A 165 -11.12 -11.21 -18.44
CA SER A 165 -10.29 -12.42 -18.39
C SER A 165 -9.90 -12.84 -16.97
N GLN A 166 -10.08 -11.97 -15.99
CA GLN A 166 -9.77 -12.24 -14.59
C GLN A 166 -11.06 -12.34 -13.77
N PRO A 167 -11.32 -13.50 -13.13
CA PRO A 167 -12.50 -13.64 -12.29
C PRO A 167 -12.38 -12.74 -11.06
N ARG A 168 -13.39 -11.92 -10.80
CA ARG A 168 -13.44 -11.05 -9.61
C ARG A 168 -13.91 -11.76 -8.35
N THR A 169 -14.57 -12.89 -8.51
CA THR A 169 -15.10 -13.71 -7.44
C THR A 169 -14.83 -15.18 -7.74
N ASP A 170 -14.60 -15.96 -6.71
CA ASP A 170 -14.35 -17.40 -6.86
C ASP A 170 -15.68 -18.17 -6.95
N ASN A 171 -16.30 -18.11 -8.11
CA ASN A 171 -17.51 -18.88 -8.44
C ASN A 171 -17.52 -19.35 -9.89
N ALA A 172 -18.31 -20.38 -10.19
CA ALA A 172 -18.37 -21.01 -11.50
C ALA A 172 -18.73 -20.03 -12.64
N THR A 173 -19.63 -19.08 -12.37
CA THR A 173 -20.06 -18.09 -13.38
C THR A 173 -18.92 -17.13 -13.74
N ALA A 174 -18.17 -16.65 -12.75
CA ALA A 174 -17.03 -15.77 -12.99
C ALA A 174 -15.90 -16.49 -13.75
N TRP A 175 -15.63 -17.74 -13.42
CA TRP A 175 -14.66 -18.58 -14.14
C TRP A 175 -15.10 -18.88 -15.57
N ALA A 176 -16.39 -19.19 -15.80
CA ALA A 176 -16.92 -19.41 -17.14
C ALA A 176 -16.83 -18.14 -18.00
N ALA A 177 -17.16 -16.97 -17.43
CA ALA A 177 -17.02 -15.69 -18.12
C ALA A 177 -15.56 -15.39 -18.47
N ALA A 178 -14.63 -15.60 -17.55
CA ALA A 178 -13.20 -15.43 -17.79
C ALA A 178 -12.67 -16.39 -18.87
N TYR A 179 -13.07 -17.64 -18.84
CA TYR A 179 -12.72 -18.62 -19.87
C TYR A 179 -13.23 -18.21 -21.24
N TYR A 180 -14.49 -17.77 -21.32
CA TYR A 180 -15.08 -17.29 -22.59
C TYR A 180 -14.33 -16.04 -23.11
N ALA A 181 -14.05 -15.06 -22.25
CA ALA A 181 -13.32 -13.86 -22.62
C ALA A 181 -11.90 -14.19 -23.14
N ASN A 182 -11.18 -15.08 -22.47
CA ASN A 182 -9.86 -15.54 -22.90
C ASN A 182 -9.89 -16.28 -24.24
N SER A 183 -10.89 -17.15 -24.42
CA SER A 183 -11.07 -17.90 -25.67
C SER A 183 -11.39 -16.97 -26.84
N LEU A 184 -12.26 -15.97 -26.61
CA LEU A 184 -12.62 -14.96 -27.60
C LEU A 184 -11.41 -14.07 -27.93
N ALA A 185 -10.64 -13.63 -26.94
CA ALA A 185 -9.42 -12.86 -27.15
C ALA A 185 -8.40 -13.63 -27.99
N SER A 186 -8.20 -14.91 -27.68
CA SER A 186 -7.32 -15.79 -28.46
C SER A 186 -7.79 -15.95 -29.91
N TYR A 187 -9.09 -16.15 -30.11
CA TYR A 187 -9.67 -16.25 -31.44
C TYR A 187 -9.47 -14.96 -32.25
N ILE A 188 -9.77 -13.79 -31.67
CA ILE A 188 -9.62 -12.49 -32.33
C ILE A 188 -8.15 -12.23 -32.65
N ALA A 189 -7.24 -12.46 -31.68
CA ALA A 189 -5.81 -12.25 -31.89
C ALA A 189 -5.23 -13.11 -33.05
N ASN A 190 -5.77 -14.30 -33.27
CA ASN A 190 -5.27 -15.21 -34.28
C ASN A 190 -6.09 -15.17 -35.59
N SER A 191 -7.20 -14.43 -35.65
CA SER A 191 -8.14 -14.45 -36.79
C SER A 191 -7.54 -13.78 -38.03
N GLN A 192 -6.71 -12.75 -37.86
CA GLN A 192 -6.11 -12.02 -38.98
C GLN A 192 -4.68 -11.57 -38.66
N PRO A 193 -3.71 -11.67 -39.61
CA PRO A 193 -2.33 -11.25 -39.40
C PRO A 193 -2.18 -9.78 -38.98
N ARG A 194 -3.03 -8.89 -39.48
CA ARG A 194 -3.04 -7.46 -39.13
C ARG A 194 -3.42 -7.23 -37.66
N ILE A 195 -4.43 -7.95 -37.17
CA ILE A 195 -4.86 -7.88 -35.77
C ILE A 195 -3.74 -8.41 -34.86
N LYS A 196 -3.15 -9.54 -35.22
CA LYS A 196 -1.99 -10.09 -34.50
C LYS A 196 -0.84 -9.10 -34.40
N ALA A 197 -0.50 -8.42 -35.51
CA ALA A 197 0.56 -7.42 -35.53
C ALA A 197 0.28 -6.23 -34.57
N VAL A 198 -0.99 -5.80 -34.45
CA VAL A 198 -1.38 -4.77 -33.49
C VAL A 198 -1.19 -5.24 -32.05
N PHE A 199 -1.64 -6.45 -31.70
CA PHE A 199 -1.44 -7.01 -30.37
C PHE A 199 0.05 -7.23 -30.04
N ASP A 200 0.86 -7.69 -30.99
CA ASP A 200 2.29 -7.85 -30.81
C ASP A 200 2.97 -6.48 -30.61
N SER A 201 2.55 -5.45 -31.33
CA SER A 201 3.02 -4.08 -31.12
C SER A 201 2.69 -3.56 -29.72
N TRP A 202 1.45 -3.77 -29.24
CA TRP A 202 1.07 -3.39 -27.88
C TRP A 202 1.86 -4.15 -26.81
N ARG A 203 2.11 -5.44 -27.02
CA ARG A 203 2.92 -6.24 -26.10
C ARG A 203 4.36 -5.72 -26.04
N MET A 204 4.93 -5.29 -27.15
CA MET A 204 6.26 -4.70 -27.19
C MET A 204 6.32 -3.32 -26.54
N GLN A 205 5.26 -2.53 -26.65
CA GLN A 205 5.14 -1.22 -26.01
C GLN A 205 4.81 -1.34 -24.52
N GLY A 206 4.01 -2.33 -24.11
CA GLY A 206 3.65 -2.60 -22.71
C GLY A 206 4.79 -3.18 -21.85
N GLY A 207 5.92 -3.55 -22.43
CA GLY A 207 7.17 -3.87 -21.72
C GLY A 207 7.84 -2.65 -21.07
N LYS A 208 7.38 -1.44 -21.38
CA LYS A 208 7.67 -0.21 -20.64
C LYS A 208 6.41 0.14 -19.86
N LYS A 209 6.41 -0.19 -18.57
CA LYS A 209 5.44 0.16 -17.55
C LYS A 209 4.53 1.35 -17.91
N GLU A 210 3.25 1.19 -17.54
CA GLU A 210 2.17 2.17 -17.53
C GLU A 210 1.22 2.11 -18.73
N THR A 211 0.53 0.99 -18.87
CA THR A 211 -0.79 1.01 -19.48
C THR A 211 -1.67 -0.05 -18.80
N PHE A 212 -2.65 0.46 -18.06
CA PHE A 212 -3.78 -0.15 -17.33
C PHE A 212 -3.53 -0.48 -15.89
#